data_274c351bc11356a415751dd3f4094da4
#
_entry.id   274c351bc11356a415751dd3f4094da4
#
_cell.length_a   1.000
_cell.length_b   1.000
_cell.length_c   1.000
_cell.angle_alpha   90.00
_cell.angle_beta   90.00
_cell.angle_gamma   90.00
#
_symmetry.space_group_name_H-M   'P 1'
#
loop_
_entity.id
_entity.type
_entity.pdbx_description
1 polymer ?
#
loop_
_entity_poly.entity_id
_entity_poly.type
_entity_poly.pdbx_seq_one_letter_code
_entity_poly.pdbx_strand_id
1 'polypeptide(L)'
;KIGLFGQQAPGFVDLHPDPFALHKTFQGCILEHVGLSDLIQAAEATDQANLDADRKLNVPGAFAERVDDERSSRLYLALKRLVEAENLDAVAIRCWPELPRDYGQWPYLAITRLADEGLPVACEGDVDGALTMLCCKFLGCGAPYISDWLEHDHSSFVCWHGGMCPTCLTSHEGPGAPVIKPHFNNKKPAVVDATLKSGMDVTVCRFWVCDGAYHAVICNGRSKPPKR
;
A
#
# COMPACT_ATOMS: atom_id res chain seq x y z
N LYS A 1 12.82 -5.92 8.97
CA LYS A 1 13.10 -4.52 8.58
C LYS A 1 11.88 -3.90 7.92
N ILE A 2 11.59 -2.64 8.23
CA ILE A 2 10.58 -1.83 7.54
C ILE A 2 11.30 -0.75 6.75
N GLY A 3 11.06 -0.66 5.44
CA GLY A 3 11.61 0.39 4.59
C GLY A 3 10.71 1.63 4.61
N LEU A 4 11.26 2.80 4.93
CA LEU A 4 10.58 4.09 4.80
C LEU A 4 11.11 4.81 3.55
N PHE A 5 10.31 4.81 2.49
CA PHE A 5 10.63 5.46 1.23
C PHE A 5 10.16 6.92 1.23
N GLY A 6 11.08 7.82 1.39
CA GLY A 6 10.83 9.23 1.69
C GLY A 6 10.56 9.46 3.18
N GLN A 7 9.50 10.14 3.49
CA GLN A 7 8.99 10.36 4.85
C GLN A 7 7.45 10.33 4.83
N GLN A 8 6.79 10.65 5.94
CA GLN A 8 5.34 10.80 5.94
C GLN A 8 4.90 11.91 4.96
N ALA A 9 3.69 11.80 4.45
CA ALA A 9 3.10 12.80 3.58
C ALA A 9 2.95 14.16 4.32
N PRO A 10 2.99 15.29 3.62
CA PRO A 10 2.88 16.61 4.24
C PRO A 10 1.57 16.78 5.02
N GLY A 11 1.66 17.24 6.26
CA GLY A 11 0.51 17.44 7.14
C GLY A 11 0.10 16.22 7.97
N PHE A 12 0.60 15.02 7.65
CA PHE A 12 0.35 13.78 8.41
C PHE A 12 1.34 13.63 9.57
N VAL A 13 1.28 14.55 10.52
CA VAL A 13 2.20 14.58 11.66
C VAL A 13 2.03 13.38 12.60
N ASP A 14 0.84 12.81 12.62
CA ASP A 14 0.46 11.61 13.37
C ASP A 14 1.04 10.31 12.79
N LEU A 15 1.52 10.34 11.56
CA LEU A 15 2.20 9.20 10.91
C LEU A 15 3.73 9.26 11.08
N HIS A 16 4.26 10.25 11.80
CA HIS A 16 5.69 10.33 12.05
C HIS A 16 6.14 9.19 12.96
N PRO A 17 7.07 8.33 12.51
CA PRO A 17 7.49 7.19 13.32
C PRO A 17 8.29 7.65 14.55
N ASP A 18 8.13 6.91 15.65
CA ASP A 18 9.04 6.98 16.79
C ASP A 18 10.00 5.77 16.76
N PRO A 19 11.22 5.91 16.19
CA PRO A 19 12.14 4.79 16.07
C PRO A 19 12.63 4.26 17.42
N PHE A 20 12.62 5.06 18.47
CA PHE A 20 13.00 4.60 19.82
C PHE A 20 11.91 3.73 20.43
N ALA A 21 10.64 4.15 20.33
CA ALA A 21 9.52 3.34 20.77
C ALA A 21 9.41 2.04 19.96
N LEU A 22 9.63 2.11 18.64
CA LEU A 22 9.67 0.96 17.75
C LEU A 22 10.73 -0.06 18.20
N HIS A 23 11.97 0.38 18.35
CA HIS A 23 13.07 -0.48 18.75
C HIS A 23 12.87 -1.07 20.16
N LYS A 24 12.36 -0.28 21.10
CA LYS A 24 12.10 -0.70 22.48
C LYS A 24 11.01 -1.77 22.56
N THR A 25 9.94 -1.60 21.80
CA THR A 25 8.76 -2.48 21.87
C THR A 25 8.93 -3.73 21.01
N PHE A 26 9.43 -3.54 19.78
CA PHE A 26 9.63 -4.62 18.80
C PHE A 26 11.12 -4.87 18.62
N GLN A 27 11.73 -5.53 19.61
CA GLN A 27 13.18 -5.80 19.65
C GLN A 27 13.66 -6.42 18.33
N GLY A 28 14.69 -5.79 17.73
CA GLY A 28 15.23 -6.20 16.44
C GLY A 28 14.48 -5.62 15.22
N CYS A 29 13.39 -4.89 15.40
CA CYS A 29 12.78 -4.15 14.31
C CYS A 29 13.66 -2.96 13.93
N ILE A 30 14.02 -2.88 12.66
CA ILE A 30 14.87 -1.82 12.08
C ILE A 30 14.04 -1.03 11.09
N LEU A 31 14.09 0.30 11.22
CA LEU A 31 13.57 1.23 10.23
C LEU A 31 14.70 1.63 9.28
N GLU A 32 14.58 1.26 8.01
CA GLU A 32 15.53 1.58 6.96
C GLU A 32 15.01 2.75 6.13
N HIS A 33 15.79 3.82 6.01
CA HIS A 33 15.40 4.99 5.25
C HIS A 33 15.92 4.91 3.81
N VAL A 34 15.00 4.99 2.85
CA VAL A 34 15.33 5.04 1.42
C VAL A 34 14.87 6.39 0.85
N GLY A 35 15.76 7.08 0.14
CA GLY A 35 15.40 8.34 -0.50
C GLY A 35 14.32 8.15 -1.56
N LEU A 36 13.34 9.04 -1.62
CA LEU A 36 12.33 9.00 -2.68
C LEU A 36 12.96 9.27 -4.06
N SER A 37 14.01 10.09 -4.10
CA SER A 37 14.85 10.29 -5.29
C SER A 37 15.52 9.01 -5.76
N ASP A 38 15.96 8.16 -4.83
CA ASP A 38 16.62 6.90 -5.15
C ASP A 38 15.64 5.91 -5.77
N LEU A 39 14.39 5.90 -5.26
CA LEU A 39 13.31 5.13 -5.86
C LEU A 39 13.01 5.61 -7.29
N ILE A 40 12.86 6.91 -7.50
CA ILE A 40 12.58 7.49 -8.83
C ILE A 40 13.74 7.16 -9.79
N GLN A 41 14.98 7.36 -9.36
CA GLN A 41 16.16 7.05 -10.16
C GLN A 41 16.23 5.55 -10.50
N ALA A 42 15.92 4.69 -9.52
CA ALA A 42 15.86 3.25 -9.74
C ALA A 42 14.76 2.85 -10.74
N ALA A 43 13.62 3.54 -10.70
CA ALA A 43 12.53 3.32 -11.64
C ALA A 43 12.93 3.75 -13.07
N GLU A 44 13.54 4.91 -13.21
CA GLU A 44 14.02 5.41 -14.52
C GLU A 44 15.13 4.55 -15.09
N ALA A 45 16.00 3.98 -14.25
CA ALA A 45 17.09 3.09 -14.65
C ALA A 45 16.64 1.65 -14.99
N THR A 46 15.35 1.32 -14.87
CA THR A 46 14.83 0.00 -15.27
C THR A 46 14.99 -0.21 -16.77
N ASP A 47 15.71 -1.26 -17.14
CA ASP A 47 16.00 -1.55 -18.53
C ASP A 47 14.78 -2.09 -19.30
N GLN A 48 14.85 -2.01 -20.64
CA GLN A 48 13.75 -2.39 -21.51
C GLN A 48 13.47 -3.90 -21.47
N ALA A 49 14.47 -4.74 -21.26
CA ALA A 49 14.30 -6.19 -21.22
C ALA A 49 13.46 -6.60 -20.01
N ASN A 50 13.70 -6.00 -18.83
CA ASN A 50 12.91 -6.20 -17.63
C ASN A 50 11.47 -5.69 -17.79
N LEU A 51 11.29 -4.54 -18.45
CA LEU A 51 9.95 -4.02 -18.76
C LEU A 51 9.17 -4.94 -19.71
N ASP A 52 9.83 -5.44 -20.75
CA ASP A 52 9.21 -6.34 -21.71
C ASP A 52 8.86 -7.69 -21.08
N ALA A 53 9.69 -8.17 -20.14
CA ALA A 53 9.41 -9.35 -19.35
C ALA A 53 8.20 -9.13 -18.44
N ASP A 54 8.14 -7.99 -17.74
CA ASP A 54 7.02 -7.62 -16.87
C ASP A 54 5.71 -7.50 -17.65
N ARG A 55 5.74 -6.90 -18.83
CA ARG A 55 4.57 -6.80 -19.72
C ARG A 55 4.03 -8.14 -20.20
N LYS A 56 4.89 -9.15 -20.34
CA LYS A 56 4.51 -10.51 -20.75
C LYS A 56 3.92 -11.32 -19.60
N LEU A 57 4.33 -11.03 -18.38
CA LEU A 57 3.74 -11.60 -17.19
C LEU A 57 2.36 -10.95 -17.02
N ASN A 58 1.33 -11.56 -17.57
CA ASN A 58 -0.04 -11.13 -17.39
C ASN A 58 -0.27 -10.87 -15.90
N VAL A 59 -0.63 -9.63 -15.58
CA VAL A 59 -1.22 -9.33 -14.28
C VAL A 59 -2.44 -10.25 -14.16
N PRO A 60 -2.48 -11.15 -13.16
CA PRO A 60 -3.49 -12.19 -13.13
C PRO A 60 -4.88 -11.60 -13.29
N GLY A 61 -5.61 -12.05 -14.27
CA GLY A 61 -7.05 -12.02 -14.51
C GLY A 61 -7.97 -10.91 -14.03
N ALA A 62 -7.53 -10.09 -13.11
CA ALA A 62 -8.34 -9.05 -12.47
C ALA A 62 -8.40 -7.72 -13.23
N PHE A 63 -7.49 -7.49 -14.18
CA PHE A 63 -7.44 -6.23 -14.93
C PHE A 63 -7.90 -6.45 -16.37
N ALA A 64 -9.17 -6.18 -16.63
CA ALA A 64 -9.78 -6.39 -17.94
C ALA A 64 -9.21 -5.47 -19.04
N GLU A 65 -8.66 -4.31 -18.67
CA GLU A 65 -7.98 -3.39 -19.58
C GLU A 65 -6.61 -3.04 -19.02
N ARG A 66 -5.57 -3.40 -19.74
CA ARG A 66 -4.22 -2.93 -19.48
C ARG A 66 -4.14 -1.47 -19.90
N VAL A 67 -4.11 -0.58 -18.97
CA VAL A 67 -3.46 0.71 -19.24
C VAL A 67 -1.98 0.39 -19.43
N ASP A 68 -1.46 0.62 -20.62
CA ASP A 68 -0.03 0.45 -20.92
C ASP A 68 0.75 1.52 -20.16
N ASP A 69 0.95 1.26 -18.88
CA ASP A 69 1.56 2.19 -17.96
C ASP A 69 2.98 1.71 -17.62
N GLU A 70 3.88 2.01 -18.53
CA GLU A 70 5.29 1.71 -18.37
C GLU A 70 5.86 2.26 -17.07
N ARG A 71 5.40 3.45 -16.63
CA ARG A 71 5.88 4.06 -15.39
C ARG A 71 5.43 3.30 -14.15
N SER A 72 4.23 2.71 -14.15
CA SER A 72 3.80 1.80 -13.08
C SER A 72 4.67 0.55 -13.01
N SER A 73 4.98 -0.06 -14.15
CA SER A 73 5.89 -1.21 -14.20
C SER A 73 7.29 -0.84 -13.72
N ARG A 74 7.82 0.32 -14.11
CA ARG A 74 9.11 0.84 -13.62
C ARG A 74 9.11 1.00 -12.10
N LEU A 75 8.07 1.62 -11.52
CA LEU A 75 7.95 1.76 -10.06
C LEU A 75 7.84 0.41 -9.35
N TYR A 76 7.03 -0.51 -9.87
CA TYR A 76 6.91 -1.84 -9.30
C TYR A 76 8.25 -2.60 -9.30
N LEU A 77 8.95 -2.63 -10.43
CA LEU A 77 10.24 -3.32 -10.55
C LEU A 77 11.32 -2.67 -9.67
N ALA A 78 11.33 -1.33 -9.58
CA ALA A 78 12.26 -0.61 -8.72
C ALA A 78 11.99 -0.89 -7.23
N LEU A 79 10.74 -0.82 -6.79
CA LEU A 79 10.35 -1.14 -5.43
C LEU A 79 10.74 -2.57 -5.07
N LYS A 80 10.40 -3.53 -5.93
CA LYS A 80 10.74 -4.94 -5.74
C LYS A 80 12.24 -5.15 -5.58
N ARG A 81 13.05 -4.57 -6.47
CA ARG A 81 14.51 -4.65 -6.40
C ARG A 81 15.08 -4.03 -5.12
N LEU A 82 14.57 -2.87 -4.70
CA LEU A 82 15.04 -2.21 -3.48
C LEU A 82 14.62 -2.99 -2.22
N VAL A 83 13.42 -3.55 -2.21
CA VAL A 83 12.94 -4.43 -1.14
C VAL A 83 13.84 -5.66 -0.99
N GLU A 84 14.20 -6.30 -2.10
CA GLU A 84 15.09 -7.45 -2.12
C GLU A 84 16.51 -7.09 -1.69
N ALA A 85 17.07 -5.99 -2.22
CA ALA A 85 18.43 -5.54 -1.93
C ALA A 85 18.64 -5.19 -0.45
N GLU A 86 17.64 -4.55 0.16
CA GLU A 86 17.69 -4.13 1.57
C GLU A 86 17.11 -5.18 2.54
N ASN A 87 16.61 -6.30 2.03
CA ASN A 87 15.94 -7.35 2.80
C ASN A 87 14.81 -6.78 3.66
N LEU A 88 13.86 -6.07 3.04
CA LEU A 88 12.73 -5.46 3.70
C LEU A 88 11.56 -6.43 3.83
N ASP A 89 10.94 -6.46 5.01
CA ASP A 89 9.77 -7.29 5.30
C ASP A 89 8.45 -6.55 5.07
N ALA A 90 8.50 -5.21 5.10
CA ALA A 90 7.39 -4.31 4.85
C ALA A 90 7.90 -2.95 4.35
N VAL A 91 7.01 -2.17 3.75
CA VAL A 91 7.32 -0.84 3.19
C VAL A 91 6.30 0.18 3.67
N ALA A 92 6.80 1.38 4.03
CA ALA A 92 6.02 2.60 4.16
C ALA A 92 6.50 3.57 3.08
N ILE A 93 5.62 4.02 2.20
CA ILE A 93 6.00 4.87 1.06
C ILE A 93 5.28 6.21 1.07
N ARG A 94 6.03 7.29 0.90
CA ARG A 94 5.48 8.62 0.62
C ARG A 94 4.92 8.64 -0.80
N CYS A 95 3.65 8.30 -0.93
CA CYS A 95 2.98 8.14 -2.22
C CYS A 95 2.66 9.47 -2.92
N TRP A 96 2.64 10.57 -2.17
CA TRP A 96 2.40 11.92 -2.66
C TRP A 96 3.10 12.96 -1.79
N PRO A 97 3.32 14.21 -2.24
CA PRO A 97 2.93 14.75 -3.54
C PRO A 97 3.94 14.50 -4.67
N GLU A 98 5.18 14.06 -4.36
CA GLU A 98 6.30 14.04 -5.30
C GLU A 98 6.08 13.05 -6.45
N LEU A 99 5.68 11.81 -6.17
CA LEU A 99 5.49 10.80 -7.22
C LEU A 99 4.50 11.25 -8.30
N PRO A 100 3.26 11.68 -7.97
CA PRO A 100 2.36 12.18 -9.00
C PRO A 100 2.80 13.54 -9.57
N ARG A 101 3.52 14.40 -8.84
CA ARG A 101 3.95 15.70 -9.35
C ARG A 101 5.17 15.60 -10.26
N ASP A 102 6.23 14.96 -9.79
CA ASP A 102 7.55 15.01 -10.39
C ASP A 102 7.81 13.80 -11.30
N TYR A 103 7.45 12.61 -10.85
CA TYR A 103 7.52 11.40 -11.66
C TYR A 103 6.30 11.22 -12.58
N GLY A 104 5.18 11.89 -12.28
CA GLY A 104 3.97 11.88 -13.10
C GLY A 104 3.07 10.68 -12.89
N GLN A 105 3.33 9.86 -11.86
CA GLN A 105 2.69 8.57 -11.63
C GLN A 105 2.35 8.37 -10.17
N TRP A 106 1.12 7.94 -9.86
CA TRP A 106 0.77 7.41 -8.55
C TRP A 106 1.34 5.99 -8.38
N PRO A 107 1.87 5.63 -7.22
CA PRO A 107 2.47 4.32 -7.00
C PRO A 107 1.43 3.21 -6.75
N TYR A 108 0.13 3.50 -6.75
CA TYR A 108 -0.91 2.63 -6.22
C TYR A 108 -1.04 1.31 -6.96
N LEU A 109 -0.91 1.29 -8.29
CA LEU A 109 -0.89 0.03 -9.04
C LEU A 109 0.35 -0.82 -8.67
N ALA A 110 1.51 -0.19 -8.51
CA ALA A 110 2.71 -0.90 -8.07
C ALA A 110 2.55 -1.47 -6.64
N ILE A 111 1.95 -0.70 -5.75
CA ILE A 111 1.63 -1.15 -4.37
C ILE A 111 0.66 -2.33 -4.38
N THR A 112 -0.42 -2.25 -5.16
CA THR A 112 -1.38 -3.37 -5.31
C THR A 112 -0.67 -4.65 -5.75
N ARG A 113 0.22 -4.56 -6.74
CA ARG A 113 0.97 -5.73 -7.24
C ARG A 113 1.87 -6.34 -6.16
N LEU A 114 2.60 -5.51 -5.40
CA LEU A 114 3.45 -5.98 -4.29
C LEU A 114 2.61 -6.59 -3.16
N ALA A 115 1.45 -6.00 -2.86
CA ALA A 115 0.53 -6.53 -1.86
C ALA A 115 -0.06 -7.88 -2.28
N ASP A 116 -0.36 -8.08 -3.57
CA ASP A 116 -0.80 -9.37 -4.12
C ASP A 116 0.31 -10.44 -4.05
N GLU A 117 1.58 -10.03 -4.06
CA GLU A 117 2.73 -10.91 -3.81
C GLU A 117 2.99 -11.14 -2.30
N GLY A 118 2.18 -10.55 -1.43
CA GLY A 118 2.24 -10.73 0.03
C GLY A 118 3.23 -9.80 0.74
N LEU A 119 3.68 -8.73 0.10
CA LEU A 119 4.47 -7.68 0.77
C LEU A 119 3.53 -6.64 1.39
N PRO A 120 3.60 -6.40 2.71
CA PRO A 120 2.90 -5.28 3.34
C PRO A 120 3.45 -3.94 2.85
N VAL A 121 2.60 -3.11 2.24
CA VAL A 121 2.97 -1.77 1.79
C VAL A 121 1.95 -0.75 2.28
N ALA A 122 2.39 0.14 3.16
CA ALA A 122 1.58 1.25 3.65
C ALA A 122 1.86 2.52 2.83
N CYS A 123 0.81 3.28 2.58
CA CYS A 123 0.87 4.58 1.91
C CYS A 123 1.28 5.68 2.89
N GLU A 124 1.52 6.88 2.39
CA GLU A 124 1.72 8.14 3.14
C GLU A 124 2.93 8.17 4.08
N GLY A 125 3.82 7.17 3.94
CA GLY A 125 4.96 7.01 4.82
C GLY A 125 4.58 6.46 6.21
N ASP A 126 3.43 5.80 6.32
CA ASP A 126 2.87 5.28 7.55
C ASP A 126 3.62 4.02 8.04
N VAL A 127 4.64 4.23 8.87
CA VAL A 127 5.46 3.14 9.43
C VAL A 127 4.66 2.29 10.40
N ASP A 128 3.80 2.87 11.22
CA ASP A 128 2.96 2.13 12.17
C ASP A 128 1.90 1.29 11.43
N GLY A 129 1.40 1.79 10.30
CA GLY A 129 0.55 1.03 9.39
C GLY A 129 1.29 -0.16 8.78
N ALA A 130 2.51 0.06 8.26
CA ALA A 130 3.35 -1.02 7.73
C ALA A 130 3.68 -2.07 8.82
N LEU A 131 3.99 -1.64 10.04
CA LEU A 131 4.22 -2.51 11.19
C LEU A 131 2.96 -3.33 11.52
N THR A 132 1.79 -2.68 11.56
CA THR A 132 0.51 -3.36 11.81
C THR A 132 0.25 -4.45 10.78
N MET A 133 0.44 -4.12 9.49
CA MET A 133 0.27 -5.07 8.39
C MET A 133 1.30 -6.22 8.48
N LEU A 134 2.53 -5.93 8.86
CA LEU A 134 3.59 -6.94 9.04
C LEU A 134 3.26 -7.91 10.18
N CYS A 135 2.75 -7.40 11.30
CA CYS A 135 2.30 -8.23 12.41
C CYS A 135 1.14 -9.14 11.97
N CYS A 136 0.16 -8.63 11.24
CA CYS A 136 -0.92 -9.43 10.67
C CYS A 136 -0.38 -10.55 9.77
N LYS A 137 0.59 -10.26 8.91
CA LYS A 137 1.24 -11.26 8.06
C LYS A 137 1.91 -12.37 8.89
N PHE A 138 2.67 -12.04 9.92
CA PHE A 138 3.33 -13.03 10.79
C PHE A 138 2.34 -13.88 11.61
N LEU A 139 1.17 -13.34 11.91
CA LEU A 139 0.09 -14.08 12.55
C LEU A 139 -0.69 -14.97 11.59
N GLY A 140 -0.34 -14.98 10.30
CA GLY A 140 -1.01 -15.79 9.29
C GLY A 140 -2.38 -15.24 8.88
N CYS A 141 -2.64 -13.97 9.12
CA CYS A 141 -3.82 -13.29 8.60
C CYS A 141 -3.75 -13.26 7.07
N GLY A 142 -4.90 -13.11 6.42
CA GLY A 142 -4.97 -12.86 4.97
C GLY A 142 -4.25 -11.57 4.57
N ALA A 143 -4.34 -11.20 3.29
CA ALA A 143 -3.69 -10.00 2.78
C ALA A 143 -4.14 -8.75 3.57
N PRO A 144 -3.21 -8.02 4.19
CA PRO A 144 -3.56 -6.80 4.90
C PRO A 144 -3.81 -5.67 3.90
N TYR A 145 -4.74 -4.78 4.25
CA TYR A 145 -5.06 -3.59 3.47
C TYR A 145 -5.14 -2.37 4.37
N ILE A 146 -4.34 -1.35 4.10
CA ILE A 146 -4.42 -0.08 4.81
C ILE A 146 -5.52 0.78 4.20
N SER A 147 -6.37 1.35 5.04
CA SER A 147 -7.47 2.21 4.59
C SER A 147 -7.77 3.32 5.59
N ASP A 148 -8.37 4.39 5.08
CA ASP A 148 -8.93 5.45 5.88
C ASP A 148 -10.27 5.01 6.47
N TRP A 149 -10.61 5.58 7.62
CA TRP A 149 -11.92 5.52 8.22
C TRP A 149 -12.65 6.82 7.88
N LEU A 150 -13.54 6.78 6.88
CA LEU A 150 -14.20 8.00 6.39
C LEU A 150 -15.46 8.35 7.15
N GLU A 151 -16.45 7.48 7.11
CA GLU A 151 -17.77 7.71 7.67
C GLU A 151 -18.13 6.56 8.60
N HIS A 152 -18.96 6.83 9.61
CA HIS A 152 -19.43 5.80 10.50
C HIS A 152 -20.85 6.09 11.03
N ASP A 153 -21.54 5.03 11.40
CA ASP A 153 -22.75 5.05 12.20
C ASP A 153 -22.55 4.18 13.46
N HIS A 154 -23.62 3.89 14.20
CA HIS A 154 -23.53 3.08 15.43
C HIS A 154 -23.05 1.64 15.20
N SER A 155 -23.07 1.13 13.99
CA SER A 155 -22.83 -0.29 13.69
C SER A 155 -21.89 -0.54 12.52
N SER A 156 -21.49 0.49 11.81
CA SER A 156 -20.66 0.36 10.61
C SER A 156 -19.81 1.58 10.36
N PHE A 157 -18.73 1.37 9.61
CA PHE A 157 -17.90 2.45 9.09
C PHE A 157 -17.44 2.12 7.66
N VAL A 158 -17.07 3.15 6.93
CA VAL A 158 -16.59 3.05 5.55
C VAL A 158 -15.07 3.03 5.56
N CYS A 159 -14.51 1.93 5.08
CA CYS A 159 -13.09 1.83 4.74
C CYS A 159 -12.90 2.28 3.28
N TRP A 160 -11.99 3.20 3.06
CA TRP A 160 -11.63 3.67 1.73
C TRP A 160 -10.15 4.04 1.68
N HIS A 161 -9.55 3.92 0.52
CA HIS A 161 -8.23 4.47 0.24
C HIS A 161 -8.10 4.79 -1.26
N GLY A 162 -7.01 5.47 -1.62
CA GLY A 162 -6.78 6.05 -2.96
C GLY A 162 -6.61 5.10 -4.14
N GLY A 163 -6.80 3.79 -3.98
CA GLY A 163 -6.76 2.82 -5.09
C GLY A 163 -5.54 1.91 -5.10
N MET A 164 -5.24 1.31 -3.94
CA MET A 164 -4.12 0.37 -3.75
C MET A 164 -4.51 -0.95 -3.07
N CYS A 165 -5.79 -1.32 -3.18
CA CYS A 165 -6.30 -2.53 -2.54
C CYS A 165 -5.70 -3.80 -3.17
N PRO A 166 -5.28 -4.79 -2.37
CA PRO A 166 -4.92 -6.12 -2.88
C PRO A 166 -6.10 -6.74 -3.63
N THR A 167 -5.84 -7.29 -4.82
CA THR A 167 -6.93 -7.79 -5.68
C THR A 167 -7.65 -9.00 -5.09
N CYS A 168 -6.96 -9.79 -4.27
CA CYS A 168 -7.56 -10.94 -3.58
C CYS A 168 -8.68 -10.54 -2.59
N LEU A 169 -8.72 -9.29 -2.14
CA LEU A 169 -9.79 -8.76 -1.27
C LEU A 169 -10.97 -8.18 -2.04
N THR A 170 -10.86 -8.05 -3.36
CA THR A 170 -11.85 -7.36 -4.19
C THR A 170 -12.87 -8.33 -4.79
N SER A 171 -14.04 -7.81 -5.14
CA SER A 171 -14.98 -8.55 -5.98
C SER A 171 -14.39 -8.71 -7.37
N HIS A 172 -14.34 -9.95 -7.89
CA HIS A 172 -13.83 -10.21 -9.25
C HIS A 172 -14.90 -10.13 -10.33
N GLU A 173 -16.14 -9.90 -9.93
CA GLU A 173 -17.29 -9.85 -10.84
C GLU A 173 -18.14 -8.61 -10.60
N GLY A 174 -18.81 -8.17 -11.67
CA GLY A 174 -19.74 -7.04 -11.63
C GLY A 174 -19.05 -5.68 -11.50
N PRO A 175 -19.82 -4.63 -11.11
CA PRO A 175 -19.34 -3.24 -11.10
C PRO A 175 -18.21 -2.94 -10.11
N GLY A 176 -17.94 -3.86 -9.20
CA GLY A 176 -16.87 -3.73 -8.19
C GLY A 176 -15.58 -4.46 -8.55
N ALA A 177 -15.50 -5.09 -9.73
CA ALA A 177 -14.28 -5.72 -10.19
C ALA A 177 -13.15 -4.70 -10.37
N PRO A 178 -11.88 -5.08 -10.10
CA PRO A 178 -10.75 -4.17 -10.24
C PRO A 178 -10.60 -3.64 -11.66
N VAL A 179 -10.48 -2.33 -11.77
CA VAL A 179 -10.14 -1.65 -13.04
C VAL A 179 -9.04 -0.62 -12.79
N ILE A 180 -8.15 -0.46 -13.75
CA ILE A 180 -7.10 0.56 -13.67
C ILE A 180 -7.67 1.87 -14.17
N LYS A 181 -7.53 2.92 -13.37
CA LYS A 181 -8.04 4.26 -13.67
C LYS A 181 -7.02 5.35 -13.33
N PRO A 182 -7.21 6.56 -13.89
CA PRO A 182 -6.56 7.74 -13.36
C PRO A 182 -7.07 8.06 -11.94
N HIS A 183 -6.19 8.62 -11.11
CA HIS A 183 -6.56 9.07 -9.77
C HIS A 183 -7.66 10.16 -9.81
N PHE A 184 -8.62 10.10 -8.91
CA PHE A 184 -9.79 10.97 -8.90
C PHE A 184 -9.44 12.46 -8.77
N ASN A 185 -8.38 12.80 -8.03
CA ASN A 185 -8.02 14.19 -7.73
C ASN A 185 -7.35 14.87 -8.94
N ASN A 186 -6.21 14.35 -9.42
CA ASN A 186 -5.38 15.04 -10.42
C ASN A 186 -5.36 14.36 -11.80
N LYS A 187 -6.17 13.31 -11.98
CA LYS A 187 -6.31 12.55 -13.23
C LYS A 187 -5.02 11.91 -13.75
N LYS A 188 -3.97 11.84 -12.92
CA LYS A 188 -2.73 11.11 -13.26
C LYS A 188 -2.89 9.61 -13.01
N PRO A 189 -2.26 8.74 -13.79
CA PRO A 189 -2.29 7.29 -13.58
C PRO A 189 -1.40 6.90 -12.39
N ALA A 190 -1.46 5.69 -11.83
CA ALA A 190 -2.53 4.72 -12.04
C ALA A 190 -3.02 4.26 -10.67
N VAL A 191 -4.31 4.05 -10.57
CA VAL A 191 -4.95 3.52 -9.37
C VAL A 191 -5.75 2.27 -9.74
N VAL A 192 -5.98 1.41 -8.75
CA VAL A 192 -6.87 0.26 -8.86
C VAL A 192 -8.21 0.64 -8.20
N ASP A 193 -9.20 0.93 -9.03
CA ASP A 193 -10.57 1.18 -8.56
C ASP A 193 -11.28 -0.16 -8.41
N ALA A 194 -11.64 -0.51 -7.18
CA ALA A 194 -12.25 -1.79 -6.85
C ALA A 194 -13.13 -1.68 -5.61
N THR A 195 -14.03 -2.63 -5.44
CA THR A 195 -14.84 -2.79 -4.24
C THR A 195 -14.45 -4.06 -3.49
N LEU A 196 -14.29 -3.96 -2.18
CA LEU A 196 -14.04 -5.13 -1.33
C LEU A 196 -15.17 -6.15 -1.44
N LYS A 197 -14.84 -7.44 -1.42
CA LYS A 197 -15.84 -8.51 -1.35
C LYS A 197 -16.77 -8.29 -0.17
N SER A 198 -18.05 -8.46 -0.41
CA SER A 198 -19.05 -8.48 0.66
C SER A 198 -19.08 -9.82 1.39
N GLY A 199 -19.35 -9.78 2.68
CA GLY A 199 -19.54 -10.98 3.51
C GLY A 199 -18.24 -11.59 4.04
N MET A 200 -17.09 -10.94 3.85
CA MET A 200 -15.83 -11.37 4.48
C MET A 200 -15.86 -11.07 5.97
N ASP A 201 -15.40 -12.01 6.78
CA ASP A 201 -15.03 -11.72 8.16
C ASP A 201 -13.68 -10.99 8.13
N VAL A 202 -13.63 -9.86 8.81
CA VAL A 202 -12.46 -8.96 8.80
C VAL A 202 -12.07 -8.58 10.22
N THR A 203 -10.76 -8.41 10.42
CA THR A 203 -10.23 -7.78 11.63
C THR A 203 -9.66 -6.42 11.24
N VAL A 204 -10.15 -5.37 11.89
CA VAL A 204 -9.62 -4.02 11.76
C VAL A 204 -8.68 -3.78 12.91
N CYS A 205 -7.45 -3.41 12.63
CA CYS A 205 -6.45 -3.16 13.66
C CYS A 205 -5.53 -2.01 13.26
N ARG A 206 -5.02 -1.32 14.26
CA ARG A 206 -4.05 -0.25 14.13
C ARG A 206 -3.14 -0.24 15.35
N PHE A 207 -1.83 -0.17 15.10
CA PHE A 207 -0.84 0.19 16.10
C PHE A 207 -0.46 1.66 15.93
N TRP A 208 -0.22 2.35 17.04
CA TRP A 208 0.29 3.71 17.04
C TRP A 208 1.06 4.01 18.31
N VAL A 209 1.92 5.01 18.27
CA VAL A 209 2.66 5.49 19.44
C VAL A 209 1.93 6.66 20.09
N CYS A 210 1.79 6.60 21.41
CA CYS A 210 1.36 7.72 22.23
C CYS A 210 2.15 7.71 23.53
N ASP A 211 2.68 8.86 23.92
CA ASP A 211 3.49 9.03 25.14
C ASP A 211 4.67 8.02 25.25
N GLY A 212 5.31 7.75 24.12
CA GLY A 212 6.47 6.84 24.02
C GLY A 212 6.14 5.36 24.21
N ALA A 213 4.88 4.97 24.13
CA ALA A 213 4.41 3.59 24.19
C ALA A 213 3.53 3.24 22.98
N TYR A 214 3.59 1.99 22.55
CA TYR A 214 2.69 1.46 21.53
C TYR A 214 1.33 1.12 22.13
N HIS A 215 0.32 1.53 21.43
CA HIS A 215 -1.09 1.19 21.67
C HIS A 215 -1.63 0.40 20.49
N ALA A 216 -2.72 -0.30 20.72
CA ALA A 216 -3.42 -1.05 19.68
C ALA A 216 -4.93 -0.90 19.80
N VAL A 217 -5.61 -0.75 18.67
CA VAL A 217 -7.03 -0.99 18.55
C VAL A 217 -7.24 -2.21 17.67
N ILE A 218 -8.12 -3.12 18.11
CA ILE A 218 -8.46 -4.33 17.37
C ILE A 218 -9.97 -4.54 17.48
N CYS A 219 -10.63 -4.66 16.36
CA CYS A 219 -12.04 -5.00 16.31
C CYS A 219 -12.36 -5.96 15.16
N ASN A 220 -13.36 -6.80 15.36
CA ASN A 220 -13.85 -7.73 14.35
C ASN A 220 -15.09 -7.16 13.69
N GLY A 221 -15.26 -7.45 12.44
CA GLY A 221 -16.41 -7.02 11.65
C GLY A 221 -16.67 -7.92 10.48
N ARG A 222 -17.65 -7.53 9.69
CA ARG A 222 -17.98 -8.19 8.44
C ARG A 222 -18.18 -7.16 7.33
N SER A 223 -17.51 -7.38 6.21
CA SER A 223 -17.62 -6.48 5.06
C SER A 223 -19.05 -6.50 4.49
N LYS A 224 -19.53 -5.32 4.11
CA LYS A 224 -20.84 -5.10 3.49
C LYS A 224 -20.65 -4.32 2.18
N PRO A 225 -21.60 -4.43 1.23
CA PRO A 225 -21.59 -3.57 0.07
C PRO A 225 -21.61 -2.09 0.49
N PRO A 226 -20.91 -1.20 -0.23
CA PRO A 226 -21.02 0.23 0.03
C PRO A 226 -22.47 0.69 -0.14
N LYS A 227 -22.95 1.53 0.76
CA LYS A 227 -24.23 2.22 0.56
C LYS A 227 -24.02 3.21 -0.60
N ARG A 228 -24.84 3.09 -1.64
CA ARG A 228 -24.89 4.02 -2.78
C ARG A 228 -25.72 5.23 -2.44
#